data_572f0669a685d38b9e4094511535640e
#
_entry.id   572f0669a685d38b9e4094511535640e
#
_cell.length_a   1.000
_cell.length_b   1.000
_cell.length_c   1.000
_cell.angle_alpha   90.00
_cell.angle_beta   90.00
_cell.angle_gamma   90.00
#
_symmetry.space_group_name_H-M   'P 1'
#
loop_
_entity.id
_entity.type
_entity.pdbx_description
1 polymer ?
#
loop_
_entity_poly.entity_id
_entity_poly.type
_entity_poly.pdbx_seq_one_letter_code
_entity_poly.pdbx_strand_id
1 'polypeptide(L)'
;TLSSSSAASDVYKRQDIHYVEGCTAPNYSKDSLHTGVVEIVVLEGAKCRYTTIQNWSNNILNLVTQRAKVYKNGQMEWVDGNIGSAVTMKYPTCVLMEEGAKGSCITIAVAGENQIMDSGAKMIHLAPNTSSSIVSKSIAKNGGKTNYRGLVQHNPKAINAKSKVECDTLILDQISTSDTVPTNYARNNDSLIEHEATVS
;
A
#
# COMPACT_ATOMS: atom_id res chain seq x y z
N THR A 1 -19.46 16.00 4.64
CA THR A 1 -20.03 14.69 4.99
C THR A 1 -18.91 13.76 5.41
N LEU A 2 -19.11 13.02 6.52
CA LEU A 2 -18.15 12.04 7.03
C LEU A 2 -18.64 10.64 6.66
N SER A 3 -17.81 9.84 6.01
CA SER A 3 -18.04 8.41 5.86
C SER A 3 -16.89 7.63 6.48
N SER A 4 -17.19 6.60 7.22
CA SER A 4 -16.20 5.69 7.80
C SER A 4 -16.58 4.26 7.51
N SER A 5 -15.59 3.43 7.21
CA SER A 5 -15.76 2.00 7.05
C SER A 5 -14.71 1.26 7.86
N SER A 6 -15.09 0.12 8.40
CA SER A 6 -14.14 -0.79 9.04
C SER A 6 -14.42 -2.22 8.58
N ALA A 7 -13.36 -2.96 8.29
CA ALA A 7 -13.44 -4.37 7.97
C ALA A 7 -12.33 -5.12 8.69
N ALA A 8 -12.70 -6.22 9.33
CA ALA A 8 -11.76 -7.16 9.91
C ALA A 8 -12.05 -8.56 9.36
N SER A 9 -11.02 -9.26 8.92
CA SER A 9 -11.17 -10.59 8.34
C SER A 9 -10.04 -11.52 8.76
N ASP A 10 -10.41 -12.72 9.13
CA ASP A 10 -9.50 -13.82 9.38
C ASP A 10 -9.49 -14.77 8.19
N VAL A 11 -8.32 -14.99 7.60
CA VAL A 11 -8.14 -15.98 6.55
C VAL A 11 -7.58 -17.23 7.21
N TYR A 12 -8.44 -18.25 7.36
CA TYR A 12 -8.10 -19.48 8.07
C TYR A 12 -6.99 -20.28 7.37
N LYS A 13 -6.38 -21.18 8.11
CA LYS A 13 -5.24 -21.97 7.64
C LYS A 13 -5.50 -22.62 6.28
N ARG A 14 -4.55 -22.45 5.36
CA ARG A 14 -4.55 -23.00 3.99
C ARG A 14 -5.71 -22.57 3.09
N GLN A 15 -6.46 -21.53 3.47
CA GLN A 15 -7.44 -20.92 2.58
C GLN A 15 -6.78 -19.97 1.58
N ASP A 16 -7.41 -19.83 0.43
CA ASP A 16 -7.05 -18.86 -0.59
C ASP A 16 -8.27 -17.96 -0.84
N ILE A 17 -8.12 -16.66 -0.56
CA ILE A 17 -9.21 -15.68 -0.64
C ILE A 17 -8.80 -14.51 -1.51
N HIS A 18 -9.68 -14.13 -2.43
CA HIS A 18 -9.58 -12.88 -3.16
C HIS A 18 -10.77 -11.99 -2.82
N TYR A 19 -10.51 -10.89 -2.13
CA TYR A 19 -11.49 -9.86 -1.84
C TYR A 19 -11.34 -8.70 -2.82
N VAL A 20 -12.44 -8.22 -3.39
CA VAL A 20 -12.45 -7.08 -4.33
C VAL A 20 -13.41 -6.03 -3.82
N GLU A 21 -12.95 -4.80 -3.71
CA GLU A 21 -13.72 -3.65 -3.28
C GLU A 21 -13.63 -2.53 -4.31
N GLY A 22 -14.77 -2.01 -4.73
CA GLY A 22 -14.89 -0.81 -5.54
C GLY A 22 -15.51 0.32 -4.72
N CYS A 23 -14.81 1.43 -4.58
CA CYS A 23 -15.30 2.59 -3.85
C CYS A 23 -15.49 3.78 -4.78
N THR A 24 -16.71 4.30 -4.82
CA THR A 24 -17.05 5.53 -5.52
C THR A 24 -17.96 6.40 -4.64
N ALA A 25 -17.96 7.69 -4.87
CA ALA A 25 -18.90 8.58 -4.21
C ALA A 25 -19.54 9.52 -5.23
N PRO A 26 -20.80 9.91 -5.04
CA PRO A 26 -21.42 10.98 -5.81
C PRO A 26 -20.70 12.30 -5.51
N ASN A 27 -20.86 13.26 -6.43
CA ASN A 27 -20.36 14.61 -6.20
C ASN A 27 -21.19 15.28 -5.11
N TYR A 28 -20.56 15.60 -4.00
CA TYR A 28 -21.13 16.42 -2.94
C TYR A 28 -20.85 17.89 -3.19
N SER A 29 -21.76 18.77 -2.73
CA SER A 29 -21.59 20.22 -2.86
C SER A 29 -20.55 20.81 -1.88
N LYS A 30 -20.02 20.03 -0.96
CA LYS A 30 -19.04 20.41 0.06
C LYS A 30 -17.95 19.37 0.16
N ASP A 31 -16.79 19.80 0.67
CA ASP A 31 -15.70 18.89 1.00
C ASP A 31 -16.19 17.80 1.95
N SER A 32 -15.75 16.59 1.69
CA SER A 32 -16.17 15.40 2.42
C SER A 32 -14.96 14.57 2.83
N LEU A 33 -15.05 13.94 3.98
CA LEU A 33 -14.01 13.06 4.51
C LEU A 33 -14.48 11.60 4.41
N HIS A 34 -13.67 10.78 3.75
CA HIS A 34 -13.74 9.32 3.80
C HIS A 34 -12.61 8.78 4.69
N THR A 35 -12.96 7.99 5.67
CA THR A 35 -12.01 7.24 6.49
C THR A 35 -12.34 5.76 6.46
N GLY A 36 -11.32 4.92 6.38
CA GLY A 36 -11.49 3.47 6.38
C GLY A 36 -10.39 2.79 7.18
N VAL A 37 -10.75 1.71 7.87
CA VAL A 37 -9.81 0.83 8.54
C VAL A 37 -10.08 -0.60 8.09
N VAL A 38 -9.04 -1.27 7.58
CA VAL A 38 -9.07 -2.68 7.18
C VAL A 38 -7.99 -3.43 7.93
N GLU A 39 -8.37 -4.45 8.67
CA GLU A 39 -7.45 -5.34 9.35
C GLU A 39 -7.66 -6.78 8.89
N ILE A 40 -6.57 -7.44 8.50
CA ILE A 40 -6.59 -8.82 7.99
C ILE A 40 -5.58 -9.66 8.78
N VAL A 41 -6.01 -10.85 9.17
CA VAL A 41 -5.16 -11.86 9.78
C VAL A 41 -5.05 -13.03 8.83
N VAL A 42 -3.86 -13.25 8.27
CA VAL A 42 -3.58 -14.38 7.35
C VAL A 42 -2.89 -15.48 8.14
N LEU A 43 -3.60 -16.54 8.44
CA LEU A 43 -3.10 -17.66 9.24
C LEU A 43 -2.15 -18.56 8.43
N GLU A 44 -1.58 -19.55 9.10
CA GLU A 44 -0.55 -20.44 8.55
C GLU A 44 -0.95 -21.03 7.20
N GLY A 45 -0.08 -20.82 6.18
CA GLY A 45 -0.25 -21.37 4.83
C GLY A 45 -1.41 -20.78 4.04
N ALA A 46 -2.13 -19.79 4.58
CA ALA A 46 -3.23 -19.14 3.89
C ALA A 46 -2.74 -18.07 2.90
N LYS A 47 -3.56 -17.74 1.92
CA LYS A 47 -3.31 -16.66 0.97
C LYS A 47 -4.48 -15.70 0.94
N CYS A 48 -4.18 -14.42 0.93
CA CYS A 48 -5.17 -13.37 0.78
C CYS A 48 -4.71 -12.35 -0.26
N ARG A 49 -5.54 -12.11 -1.26
CA ARG A 49 -5.42 -10.95 -2.15
C ARG A 49 -6.57 -10.00 -1.84
N TYR A 50 -6.23 -8.76 -1.55
CA TYR A 50 -7.21 -7.68 -1.33
C TYR A 50 -7.01 -6.63 -2.41
N THR A 51 -7.99 -6.51 -3.30
CA THR A 51 -7.96 -5.55 -4.41
C THR A 51 -8.93 -4.42 -4.13
N THR A 52 -8.46 -3.16 -4.17
CA THR A 52 -9.33 -1.98 -4.11
C THR A 52 -9.18 -1.13 -5.36
N ILE A 53 -10.31 -0.62 -5.86
CA ILE A 53 -10.33 0.42 -6.87
C ILE A 53 -11.12 1.59 -6.28
N GLN A 54 -10.43 2.71 -6.04
CA GLN A 54 -11.02 3.91 -5.46
C GLN A 54 -11.08 5.00 -6.52
N ASN A 55 -12.29 5.43 -6.87
CA ASN A 55 -12.56 6.52 -7.80
C ASN A 55 -13.49 7.52 -7.14
N TRP A 56 -12.90 8.42 -6.38
CA TRP A 56 -13.60 9.43 -5.60
C TRP A 56 -13.76 10.75 -6.37
N SER A 57 -14.80 11.52 -6.07
CA SER A 57 -14.92 12.90 -6.55
C SER A 57 -13.82 13.81 -5.97
N ASN A 58 -13.48 14.88 -6.70
CA ASN A 58 -12.31 15.74 -6.39
C ASN A 58 -12.47 16.63 -5.13
N ASN A 59 -13.56 16.49 -4.38
CA ASN A 59 -13.78 17.19 -3.11
C ASN A 59 -13.72 16.23 -1.90
N ILE A 60 -13.14 15.05 -2.07
CA ILE A 60 -13.01 14.07 -0.99
C ILE A 60 -11.58 14.01 -0.46
N LEU A 61 -11.46 14.06 0.85
CA LEU A 61 -10.25 13.65 1.58
C LEU A 61 -10.37 12.17 1.90
N ASN A 62 -9.49 11.35 1.33
CA ASN A 62 -9.52 9.90 1.46
C ASN A 62 -8.36 9.41 2.34
N LEU A 63 -8.66 9.08 3.59
CA LEU A 63 -7.67 8.69 4.60
C LEU A 63 -7.93 7.25 5.05
N VAL A 64 -7.15 6.30 4.54
CA VAL A 64 -7.39 4.86 4.75
C VAL A 64 -6.20 4.20 5.43
N THR A 65 -6.50 3.41 6.45
CA THR A 65 -5.55 2.53 7.12
C THR A 65 -5.83 1.08 6.75
N GLN A 66 -4.82 0.40 6.22
CA GLN A 66 -4.89 -1.03 5.88
C GLN A 66 -3.72 -1.76 6.54
N ARG A 67 -4.00 -2.85 7.25
CA ARG A 67 -2.98 -3.64 7.92
C ARG A 67 -3.27 -5.13 7.83
N ALA A 68 -2.24 -5.90 7.54
CA ALA A 68 -2.31 -7.35 7.60
C ALA A 68 -1.23 -7.91 8.54
N LYS A 69 -1.59 -8.91 9.35
CA LYS A 69 -0.66 -9.79 10.06
C LYS A 69 -0.58 -11.11 9.30
N VAL A 70 0.64 -11.50 8.93
CA VAL A 70 0.86 -12.70 8.12
C VAL A 70 1.67 -13.70 8.91
N TYR A 71 1.09 -14.85 9.14
CA TYR A 71 1.68 -15.94 9.93
C TYR A 71 2.44 -16.93 9.03
N LYS A 72 2.92 -18.01 9.61
CA LYS A 72 3.86 -18.97 9.00
C LYS A 72 3.45 -19.39 7.59
N ASN A 73 4.36 -19.19 6.63
CA ASN A 73 4.13 -19.52 5.21
C ASN A 73 2.85 -18.89 4.61
N GLY A 74 2.21 -17.95 5.30
CA GLY A 74 1.08 -17.19 4.78
C GLY A 74 1.52 -16.16 3.74
N GLN A 75 0.59 -15.71 2.91
CA GLN A 75 0.83 -14.72 1.88
C GLN A 75 -0.28 -13.67 1.85
N MET A 76 0.11 -12.39 1.92
CA MET A 76 -0.78 -11.24 1.74
C MET A 76 -0.38 -10.45 0.51
N GLU A 77 -1.37 -10.10 -0.32
CA GLU A 77 -1.18 -9.21 -1.45
C GLU A 77 -2.21 -8.09 -1.43
N TRP A 78 -1.72 -6.85 -1.33
CA TRP A 78 -2.50 -5.64 -1.53
C TRP A 78 -2.41 -5.20 -2.99
N VAL A 79 -3.54 -4.90 -3.63
CA VAL A 79 -3.60 -4.35 -4.99
C VAL A 79 -4.51 -3.12 -4.95
N ASP A 80 -3.92 -1.93 -5.13
CA ASP A 80 -4.60 -0.67 -4.96
C ASP A 80 -4.59 0.19 -6.23
N GLY A 81 -5.77 0.55 -6.72
CA GLY A 81 -5.97 1.58 -7.71
C GLY A 81 -6.57 2.84 -7.07
N ASN A 82 -5.83 3.95 -7.08
CA ASN A 82 -6.23 5.22 -6.48
C ASN A 82 -6.41 6.27 -7.57
N ILE A 83 -7.67 6.65 -7.81
CA ILE A 83 -8.08 7.60 -8.82
C ILE A 83 -9.10 8.55 -8.19
N GLY A 84 -9.02 9.83 -8.49
CA GLY A 84 -9.92 10.82 -7.91
C GLY A 84 -9.48 11.28 -6.51
N SER A 85 -10.40 11.84 -5.74
CA SER A 85 -10.19 12.56 -4.46
C SER A 85 -9.33 13.84 -4.57
N ALA A 86 -9.52 14.79 -3.65
CA ALA A 86 -8.62 15.93 -3.50
C ALA A 86 -7.28 15.49 -2.90
N VAL A 87 -7.36 14.69 -1.85
CA VAL A 87 -6.18 14.12 -1.18
C VAL A 87 -6.45 12.65 -0.86
N THR A 88 -5.55 11.78 -1.24
CA THR A 88 -5.49 10.40 -0.75
C THR A 88 -4.25 10.21 0.10
N MET A 89 -4.42 9.63 1.29
CA MET A 89 -3.31 9.12 2.11
C MET A 89 -3.59 7.66 2.44
N LYS A 90 -2.77 6.76 1.88
CA LYS A 90 -3.00 5.31 1.98
C LYS A 90 -1.68 4.53 1.96
N TYR A 91 -1.43 3.79 3.03
CA TYR A 91 -0.18 3.04 3.23
C TYR A 91 -0.46 1.61 3.73
N PRO A 92 -0.86 0.69 2.83
CA PRO A 92 -1.06 -0.71 3.20
C PRO A 92 0.16 -1.29 3.92
N THR A 93 -0.10 -2.02 4.99
CA THR A 93 0.95 -2.57 5.84
C THR A 93 0.86 -4.09 5.88
N CYS A 94 1.99 -4.78 5.67
CA CYS A 94 2.16 -6.20 5.99
C CYS A 94 3.13 -6.34 7.16
N VAL A 95 2.67 -6.98 8.22
CA VAL A 95 3.53 -7.42 9.34
C VAL A 95 3.76 -8.92 9.19
N LEU A 96 4.97 -9.30 8.80
CA LEU A 96 5.38 -10.68 8.56
C LEU A 96 5.84 -11.27 9.88
N MET A 97 4.89 -11.94 10.56
CA MET A 97 4.99 -12.34 11.97
C MET A 97 5.87 -13.56 12.19
N GLU A 98 5.82 -14.51 11.25
CA GLU A 98 6.42 -15.83 11.41
C GLU A 98 7.19 -16.24 10.16
N GLU A 99 7.97 -17.33 10.30
CA GLU A 99 8.86 -17.85 9.28
C GLU A 99 8.13 -18.10 7.94
N GLY A 100 8.79 -17.70 6.85
CA GLY A 100 8.30 -17.91 5.47
C GLY A 100 7.10 -17.07 5.08
N ALA A 101 6.62 -16.15 5.95
CA ALA A 101 5.54 -15.23 5.61
C ALA A 101 5.94 -14.30 4.46
N LYS A 102 4.97 -14.01 3.57
CA LYS A 102 5.17 -13.19 2.37
C LYS A 102 4.18 -12.03 2.32
N GLY A 103 4.66 -10.86 1.90
CA GLY A 103 3.84 -9.68 1.69
C GLY A 103 4.12 -9.02 0.35
N SER A 104 3.09 -8.60 -0.36
CA SER A 104 3.25 -7.78 -1.56
C SER A 104 2.26 -6.62 -1.58
N CYS A 105 2.66 -5.54 -2.24
CA CYS A 105 1.80 -4.40 -2.49
C CYS A 105 2.02 -3.88 -3.91
N ILE A 106 0.95 -3.78 -4.68
CA ILE A 106 0.93 -3.16 -5.99
C ILE A 106 0.02 -1.95 -5.90
N THR A 107 0.55 -0.76 -6.13
CA THR A 107 -0.20 0.49 -6.06
C THR A 107 -0.12 1.22 -7.39
N ILE A 108 -1.27 1.65 -7.89
CA ILE A 108 -1.38 2.57 -9.02
C ILE A 108 -2.06 3.83 -8.52
N ALA A 109 -1.45 5.00 -8.77
CA ALA A 109 -1.98 6.31 -8.38
C ALA A 109 -1.98 7.27 -9.57
N VAL A 110 -3.09 7.99 -9.77
CA VAL A 110 -3.19 9.02 -10.82
C VAL A 110 -3.64 10.32 -10.18
N ALA A 111 -2.77 11.34 -10.22
CA ALA A 111 -3.06 12.68 -9.73
C ALA A 111 -3.27 13.64 -10.90
N GLY A 112 -4.42 14.28 -10.95
CA GLY A 112 -4.75 15.37 -11.86
C GLY A 112 -4.76 16.73 -11.18
N GLU A 113 -5.42 17.70 -11.81
CA GLU A 113 -5.54 19.07 -11.30
C GLU A 113 -6.12 19.10 -9.87
N ASN A 114 -5.44 19.85 -8.98
CA ASN A 114 -5.81 20.00 -7.57
C ASN A 114 -5.87 18.68 -6.77
N GLN A 115 -5.15 17.63 -7.20
CA GLN A 115 -5.12 16.34 -6.54
C GLN A 115 -3.73 16.06 -5.94
N ILE A 116 -3.73 15.45 -4.75
CA ILE A 116 -2.54 14.95 -4.06
C ILE A 116 -2.73 13.48 -3.74
N MET A 117 -1.91 12.62 -4.35
CA MET A 117 -1.88 11.19 -4.08
C MET A 117 -0.63 10.86 -3.27
N ASP A 118 -0.76 10.80 -1.94
CA ASP A 118 0.31 10.39 -1.03
C ASP A 118 0.08 8.92 -0.67
N SER A 119 0.79 8.03 -1.35
CA SER A 119 0.60 6.59 -1.23
C SER A 119 1.91 5.86 -1.03
N GLY A 120 1.84 4.59 -0.71
CA GLY A 120 3.03 3.77 -0.51
C GLY A 120 2.69 2.47 0.19
N ALA A 121 3.68 1.84 0.80
CA ALA A 121 3.45 0.61 1.55
C ALA A 121 4.44 0.45 2.70
N LYS A 122 4.07 -0.39 3.68
CA LYS A 122 4.93 -0.72 4.81
C LYS A 122 5.10 -2.23 4.92
N MET A 123 6.35 -2.70 4.91
CA MET A 123 6.70 -4.10 5.06
C MET A 123 7.56 -4.27 6.30
N ILE A 124 7.05 -4.98 7.30
CA ILE A 124 7.72 -5.18 8.59
C ILE A 124 7.99 -6.68 8.76
N HIS A 125 9.26 -7.05 8.72
CA HIS A 125 9.73 -8.42 8.84
C HIS A 125 10.15 -8.69 10.28
N LEU A 126 9.47 -9.62 10.96
CA LEU A 126 9.74 -9.98 12.34
C LEU A 126 10.42 -11.35 12.50
N ALA A 127 10.39 -12.18 11.46
CA ALA A 127 10.81 -13.58 11.49
C ALA A 127 11.74 -13.92 10.31
N PRO A 128 12.48 -15.04 10.39
CA PRO A 128 13.42 -15.45 9.34
C PRO A 128 12.70 -15.91 8.06
N ASN A 129 13.45 -15.91 6.96
CA ASN A 129 13.01 -16.40 5.65
C ASN A 129 11.74 -15.71 5.11
N THR A 130 11.46 -14.50 5.54
CA THR A 130 10.32 -13.70 5.06
C THR A 130 10.68 -12.95 3.79
N SER A 131 9.68 -12.66 2.96
CA SER A 131 9.90 -11.90 1.72
C SER A 131 8.81 -10.86 1.48
N SER A 132 9.19 -9.73 0.88
CA SER A 132 8.24 -8.71 0.48
C SER A 132 8.57 -8.08 -0.87
N SER A 133 7.53 -7.56 -1.52
CA SER A 133 7.63 -6.79 -2.76
C SER A 133 6.70 -5.59 -2.72
N ILE A 134 7.20 -4.44 -3.13
CA ILE A 134 6.40 -3.23 -3.33
C ILE A 134 6.61 -2.77 -4.77
N VAL A 135 5.51 -2.61 -5.51
CA VAL A 135 5.49 -2.01 -6.84
C VAL A 135 4.56 -0.83 -6.81
N SER A 136 5.10 0.37 -6.96
CA SER A 136 4.32 1.62 -6.97
C SER A 136 4.48 2.30 -8.32
N LYS A 137 3.39 2.45 -9.05
CA LYS A 137 3.34 3.18 -10.31
C LYS A 137 2.45 4.39 -10.16
N SER A 138 2.92 5.56 -10.58
CA SER A 138 2.12 6.77 -10.49
C SER A 138 2.19 7.63 -11.74
N ILE A 139 1.12 8.42 -11.95
CA ILE A 139 1.02 9.40 -13.03
C ILE A 139 0.62 10.73 -12.42
N ALA A 140 1.38 11.78 -12.69
CA ALA A 140 1.05 13.15 -12.33
C ALA A 140 0.82 13.98 -13.58
N LYS A 141 -0.32 14.71 -13.64
CA LYS A 141 -0.71 15.55 -14.77
C LYS A 141 -1.49 16.78 -14.34
N ASN A 142 -1.46 17.84 -15.15
CA ASN A 142 -2.22 19.09 -14.94
C ASN A 142 -1.97 19.72 -13.55
N GLY A 143 -0.72 19.69 -13.05
CA GLY A 143 -0.35 20.22 -11.75
C GLY A 143 -0.66 19.27 -10.56
N GLY A 144 -1.04 18.03 -10.84
CA GLY A 144 -1.24 17.00 -9.81
C GLY A 144 0.06 16.63 -9.09
N LYS A 145 -0.07 16.12 -7.88
CA LYS A 145 1.07 15.73 -7.04
C LYS A 145 0.96 14.27 -6.64
N THR A 146 2.03 13.50 -6.87
CA THR A 146 2.13 12.12 -6.40
C THR A 146 3.31 12.00 -5.45
N ASN A 147 3.08 11.38 -4.30
CA ASN A 147 4.15 11.11 -3.33
C ASN A 147 4.16 9.60 -3.04
N TYR A 148 5.34 9.02 -3.06
CA TYR A 148 5.55 7.67 -2.55
C TYR A 148 6.19 7.73 -1.16
N ARG A 149 5.58 7.07 -0.16
CA ARG A 149 6.17 6.87 1.16
C ARG A 149 6.24 5.39 1.47
N GLY A 150 7.43 4.84 1.48
CA GLY A 150 7.67 3.43 1.76
C GLY A 150 8.38 3.21 3.07
N LEU A 151 8.03 2.13 3.77
CA LEU A 151 8.78 1.63 4.90
C LEU A 151 9.07 0.15 4.70
N VAL A 152 10.35 -0.21 4.67
CA VAL A 152 10.81 -1.61 4.78
C VAL A 152 11.63 -1.73 6.05
N GLN A 153 11.22 -2.61 6.95
CA GLN A 153 11.93 -2.86 8.20
C GLN A 153 12.21 -4.35 8.37
N HIS A 154 13.47 -4.71 8.42
CA HIS A 154 13.95 -6.04 8.82
C HIS A 154 14.42 -6.00 10.27
N ASN A 155 13.72 -6.66 11.17
CA ASN A 155 14.07 -6.75 12.58
C ASN A 155 15.28 -7.67 12.80
N PRO A 156 15.94 -7.64 13.98
CA PRO A 156 17.10 -8.47 14.24
C PRO A 156 16.89 -9.96 14.01
N LYS A 157 15.68 -10.47 14.23
CA LYS A 157 15.32 -11.88 14.01
C LYS A 157 14.95 -12.22 12.58
N ALA A 158 14.83 -11.24 11.68
CA ALA A 158 14.45 -11.43 10.27
C ALA A 158 15.66 -11.87 9.41
N ILE A 159 16.32 -12.94 9.80
CA ILE A 159 17.47 -13.52 9.09
C ILE A 159 17.01 -14.05 7.73
N ASN A 160 17.80 -13.86 6.67
CA ASN A 160 17.46 -14.19 5.28
C ASN A 160 16.17 -13.49 4.77
N ALA A 161 15.74 -12.41 5.38
CA ALA A 161 14.63 -11.62 4.86
C ALA A 161 15.05 -10.91 3.57
N LYS A 162 14.11 -10.85 2.60
CA LYS A 162 14.35 -10.21 1.30
C LYS A 162 13.21 -9.26 0.98
N SER A 163 13.56 -8.06 0.54
CA SER A 163 12.60 -7.06 0.08
C SER A 163 13.03 -6.44 -1.23
N LYS A 164 12.09 -6.31 -2.17
CA LYS A 164 12.28 -5.54 -3.40
C LYS A 164 11.25 -4.43 -3.45
N VAL A 165 11.72 -3.21 -3.75
CA VAL A 165 10.86 -2.02 -3.91
C VAL A 165 11.14 -1.43 -5.28
N GLU A 166 10.08 -1.17 -6.04
CA GLU A 166 10.11 -0.55 -7.35
C GLU A 166 9.09 0.59 -7.39
N CYS A 167 9.56 1.81 -7.60
CA CYS A 167 8.73 3.01 -7.63
C CYS A 167 8.96 3.76 -8.94
N ASP A 168 7.94 3.84 -9.80
CA ASP A 168 8.03 4.59 -11.04
C ASP A 168 6.95 5.65 -11.11
N THR A 169 7.34 6.84 -11.52
CA THR A 169 6.44 7.96 -11.75
C THR A 169 6.60 8.50 -13.16
N LEU A 170 5.48 8.70 -13.83
CA LEU A 170 5.39 9.41 -15.09
C LEU A 170 4.79 10.80 -14.85
N ILE A 171 5.55 11.86 -15.17
CA ILE A 171 5.11 13.25 -15.09
C ILE A 171 4.80 13.74 -16.51
N LEU A 172 3.55 14.15 -16.76
CA LEU A 172 3.07 14.47 -18.10
C LEU A 172 3.16 15.95 -18.47
N ASP A 173 3.62 16.81 -17.57
CA ASP A 173 3.75 18.26 -17.78
C ASP A 173 4.81 18.87 -16.85
N GLN A 174 5.07 20.18 -17.03
CA GLN A 174 6.12 20.89 -16.27
C GLN A 174 5.66 21.45 -14.91
N ILE A 175 4.37 21.33 -14.56
CA ILE A 175 3.80 21.89 -13.33
C ILE A 175 3.42 20.80 -12.32
N SER A 176 3.34 19.56 -12.76
CA SER A 176 3.11 18.41 -11.88
C SER A 176 4.36 18.02 -11.12
N THR A 177 4.21 17.42 -9.96
CA THR A 177 5.34 17.03 -9.10
C THR A 177 5.21 15.62 -8.57
N SER A 178 6.35 15.01 -8.27
CA SER A 178 6.43 13.73 -7.58
C SER A 178 7.57 13.74 -6.58
N ASP A 179 7.30 13.20 -5.39
CA ASP A 179 8.30 12.98 -4.35
C ASP A 179 8.38 11.51 -3.97
N THR A 180 9.59 11.03 -3.67
CA THR A 180 9.82 9.68 -3.19
C THR A 180 10.54 9.72 -1.84
N VAL A 181 9.90 9.18 -0.81
CA VAL A 181 10.41 9.19 0.58
C VAL A 181 10.52 7.74 1.08
N PRO A 182 11.59 7.02 0.72
CA PRO A 182 11.81 5.67 1.20
C PRO A 182 12.43 5.68 2.60
N THR A 183 12.02 4.73 3.43
CA THR A 183 12.61 4.46 4.72
C THR A 183 12.95 2.98 4.83
N ASN A 184 14.23 2.66 4.93
CA ASN A 184 14.71 1.29 4.98
C ASN A 184 15.53 1.04 6.25
N TYR A 185 15.13 0.05 7.03
CA TYR A 185 15.85 -0.39 8.23
C TYR A 185 16.23 -1.86 8.13
N ALA A 186 17.50 -2.17 7.87
CA ALA A 186 18.08 -3.50 8.05
C ALA A 186 18.75 -3.56 9.42
N ARG A 187 18.20 -4.34 10.35
CA ARG A 187 18.72 -4.47 11.72
C ARG A 187 19.46 -5.79 11.94
N ASN A 188 19.86 -6.46 10.88
CA ASN A 188 20.75 -7.62 10.87
C ASN A 188 21.57 -7.60 9.57
N ASN A 189 22.64 -8.41 9.52
CA ASN A 189 23.55 -8.44 8.38
C ASN A 189 23.19 -9.52 7.33
N ASP A 190 22.16 -10.31 7.58
CA ASP A 190 21.79 -11.46 6.76
C ASP A 190 20.51 -11.22 5.96
N SER A 191 20.10 -9.98 5.78
CA SER A 191 18.93 -9.61 5.02
C SER A 191 19.26 -8.67 3.86
N LEU A 192 18.41 -8.68 2.83
CA LEU A 192 18.59 -7.90 1.61
C LEU A 192 17.39 -6.97 1.38
N ILE A 193 17.69 -5.70 1.13
CA ILE A 193 16.69 -4.70 0.67
C ILE A 193 17.20 -4.11 -0.64
N GLU A 194 16.43 -4.29 -1.70
CA GLU A 194 16.65 -3.66 -3.00
C GLU A 194 15.60 -2.57 -3.22
N HIS A 195 16.03 -1.40 -3.66
CA HIS A 195 15.12 -0.29 -3.95
C HIS A 195 15.53 0.42 -5.23
N GLU A 196 14.63 0.46 -6.18
CA GLU A 196 14.75 1.18 -7.45
C GLU A 196 13.66 2.25 -7.53
N ALA A 197 13.99 3.44 -8.01
CA ALA A 197 13.04 4.52 -8.23
C ALA A 197 13.35 5.24 -9.54
N THR A 198 12.31 5.46 -10.34
CA THR A 198 12.42 6.15 -11.62
C THR A 198 11.36 7.25 -11.72
N VAL A 199 11.78 8.43 -12.18
CA VAL A 199 10.89 9.54 -12.53
C VAL A 199 11.18 9.95 -13.97
N SER A 200 10.18 9.97 -14.82
CA SER A 200 10.27 10.33 -16.24
C SER A 200 9.10 11.21 -16.71
#